data_8ff7aaa8af80fce44611f4d7e1ea5623
#
_entry.id   8ff7aaa8af80fce44611f4d7e1ea5623
#
_cell.length_a   1.000
_cell.length_b   1.000
_cell.length_c   1.000
_cell.angle_alpha   90.00
_cell.angle_beta   90.00
_cell.angle_gamma   90.00
#
_symmetry.space_group_name_H-M   'P 1'
#
loop_
_entity.id
_entity.type
_entity.pdbx_description
1 polymer ?
#
loop_
_entity_poly.entity_id
_entity_poly.type
_entity_poly.pdbx_seq_one_letter_code
_entity_poly.pdbx_strand_id
1 'polypeptide(L)'
;AQSRGETLDHVIFSGPPGLGKTTLATVIANELVAQIKTTSGPAIARTGDLAAILTNLQPGDVLFIDEIHRLNRSVEEVLYPAMEDFALDIVIGKGPAARSIRLDIPKFTLVAATTRSGMLTGPLRDRFGISYRLDYYTVEELAQIVTRSATILGVTIDHPSALEIGSRSRGTPRLANRLLKRVRDYAQVRGSGPIELDICRQALEFFEIDELGLDWMDIRILETLAK
;
A
#
# COMPACT_ATOMS: atom_id res chain seq x y z
N ALA A 1 -8.40 20.17 8.04
CA ALA A 1 -9.57 19.36 8.40
C ALA A 1 -9.69 19.28 9.94
N GLN A 2 -8.73 18.68 10.65
CA GLN A 2 -8.81 18.42 12.09
C GLN A 2 -9.07 19.68 12.93
N SER A 3 -8.41 20.80 12.63
CA SER A 3 -8.62 22.09 13.33
C SER A 3 -10.01 22.71 13.12
N ARG A 4 -10.76 22.26 12.11
CA ARG A 4 -12.13 22.72 11.79
C ARG A 4 -13.20 21.70 12.12
N GLY A 5 -12.84 20.53 12.67
CA GLY A 5 -13.78 19.42 12.93
C GLY A 5 -14.36 18.78 11.67
N GLU A 6 -13.70 18.93 10.53
CA GLU A 6 -14.10 18.36 9.24
C GLU A 6 -13.35 17.06 8.98
N THR A 7 -14.00 16.11 8.27
CA THR A 7 -13.31 14.92 7.74
C THR A 7 -12.33 15.34 6.66
N LEU A 8 -11.22 14.59 6.54
CA LEU A 8 -10.32 14.75 5.41
C LEU A 8 -11.02 14.30 4.12
N ASP A 9 -10.78 14.97 3.02
CA ASP A 9 -11.22 14.52 1.71
C ASP A 9 -10.71 13.10 1.41
N HIS A 10 -11.45 12.36 0.59
CA HIS A 10 -11.03 11.02 0.18
C HIS A 10 -9.73 11.09 -0.61
N VAL A 11 -8.82 10.17 -0.33
CA VAL A 11 -7.45 10.14 -0.88
C VAL A 11 -7.24 8.90 -1.72
N ILE A 12 -6.62 9.04 -2.88
CA ILE A 12 -6.16 7.91 -3.67
C ILE A 12 -4.65 7.96 -3.93
N PHE A 13 -3.97 6.85 -3.64
CA PHE A 13 -2.57 6.61 -3.99
C PHE A 13 -2.47 5.71 -5.21
N SER A 14 -1.80 6.17 -6.25
CA SER A 14 -1.50 5.40 -7.45
C SER A 14 0.01 5.17 -7.59
N GLY A 15 0.41 4.09 -8.22
CA GLY A 15 1.82 3.80 -8.50
C GLY A 15 2.19 2.33 -8.37
N PRO A 16 3.42 1.95 -8.78
CA PRO A 16 3.93 0.58 -8.73
C PRO A 16 3.76 -0.09 -7.37
N PRO A 17 3.75 -1.43 -7.30
CA PRO A 17 3.68 -2.15 -6.05
C PRO A 17 4.96 -1.94 -5.21
N GLY A 18 4.82 -1.98 -3.88
CA GLY A 18 5.98 -1.93 -2.98
C GLY A 18 6.45 -0.54 -2.57
N LEU A 19 5.76 0.53 -2.99
CA LEU A 19 6.13 1.92 -2.71
C LEU A 19 5.59 2.48 -1.37
N GLY A 20 4.88 1.67 -0.58
CA GLY A 20 4.42 2.10 0.74
C GLY A 20 3.01 2.71 0.80
N LYS A 21 2.15 2.49 -0.21
CA LYS A 21 0.77 3.01 -0.23
C LYS A 21 -0.02 2.69 1.04
N THR A 22 0.05 1.43 1.51
CA THR A 22 -0.58 0.98 2.76
C THR A 22 0.03 1.68 3.98
N THR A 23 1.34 1.87 3.99
CA THR A 23 2.03 2.59 5.07
C THR A 23 1.57 4.04 5.16
N LEU A 24 1.43 4.72 4.01
CA LEU A 24 0.92 6.09 3.96
C LEU A 24 -0.52 6.19 4.48
N ALA A 25 -1.38 5.22 4.17
CA ALA A 25 -2.73 5.17 4.74
C ALA A 25 -2.71 5.07 6.27
N THR A 26 -1.80 4.26 6.82
CA THR A 26 -1.61 4.16 8.28
C THR A 26 -1.08 5.47 8.87
N VAL A 27 -0.15 6.14 8.19
CA VAL A 27 0.35 7.46 8.62
C VAL A 27 -0.78 8.49 8.66
N ILE A 28 -1.63 8.53 7.62
CA ILE A 28 -2.80 9.43 7.59
C ILE A 28 -3.72 9.15 8.79
N ALA A 29 -4.04 7.88 9.06
CA ALA A 29 -4.90 7.54 10.18
C ALA A 29 -4.30 7.96 11.53
N ASN A 30 -3.00 7.75 11.72
CA ASN A 30 -2.28 8.17 12.92
C ASN A 30 -2.29 9.69 13.10
N GLU A 31 -2.03 10.46 12.03
CA GLU A 31 -2.08 11.93 12.05
C GLU A 31 -3.50 12.46 12.33
N LEU A 32 -4.52 11.75 11.90
CA LEU A 32 -5.92 12.07 12.18
C LEU A 32 -6.37 11.58 13.58
N VAL A 33 -5.54 10.83 14.29
CA VAL A 33 -5.90 10.15 15.57
C VAL A 33 -7.15 9.28 15.38
N ALA A 34 -7.27 8.62 14.24
CA ALA A 34 -8.42 7.84 13.80
C ALA A 34 -8.09 6.35 13.75
N GLN A 35 -9.12 5.51 13.90
CA GLN A 35 -8.99 4.08 13.65
C GLN A 35 -8.90 3.83 12.14
N ILE A 36 -8.06 2.87 11.73
CA ILE A 36 -7.98 2.43 10.34
C ILE A 36 -8.60 1.04 10.20
N LYS A 37 -9.56 0.90 9.29
CA LYS A 37 -10.05 -0.39 8.82
C LYS A 37 -9.47 -0.68 7.45
N THR A 38 -8.80 -1.81 7.32
CA THR A 38 -8.09 -2.19 6.10
C THR A 38 -8.78 -3.34 5.40
N THR A 39 -9.00 -3.19 4.11
CA THR A 39 -9.54 -4.21 3.21
C THR A 39 -8.88 -4.10 1.83
N SER A 40 -9.36 -4.89 0.88
CA SER A 40 -8.89 -4.84 -0.52
C SER A 40 -10.05 -5.02 -1.50
N GLY A 41 -9.90 -4.50 -2.72
CA GLY A 41 -10.91 -4.67 -3.77
C GLY A 41 -11.35 -6.13 -3.95
N PRO A 42 -10.43 -7.10 -4.08
CA PRO A 42 -10.80 -8.51 -4.17
C PRO A 42 -11.53 -9.10 -2.97
N ALA A 43 -11.33 -8.54 -1.78
CA ALA A 43 -12.01 -9.02 -0.55
C ALA A 43 -13.47 -8.54 -0.46
N ILE A 44 -13.84 -7.52 -1.21
CA ILE A 44 -15.22 -6.99 -1.27
C ILE A 44 -15.90 -7.56 -2.52
N ALA A 45 -16.40 -8.77 -2.39
CA ALA A 45 -17.00 -9.48 -3.52
C ALA A 45 -18.45 -9.03 -3.83
N ARG A 46 -19.18 -8.58 -2.81
CA ARG A 46 -20.61 -8.23 -2.90
C ARG A 46 -20.88 -6.87 -2.24
N THR A 47 -21.97 -6.24 -2.65
CA THR A 47 -22.44 -4.99 -2.05
C THR A 47 -22.69 -5.10 -0.54
N GLY A 48 -23.16 -6.26 -0.08
CA GLY A 48 -23.34 -6.55 1.35
C GLY A 48 -22.05 -6.54 2.15
N ASP A 49 -20.93 -6.96 1.57
CA ASP A 49 -19.61 -6.94 2.23
C ASP A 49 -19.19 -5.50 2.49
N LEU A 50 -19.34 -4.62 1.49
CA LEU A 50 -19.07 -3.19 1.62
C LEU A 50 -20.00 -2.54 2.64
N ALA A 51 -21.30 -2.82 2.59
CA ALA A 51 -22.28 -2.29 3.52
C ALA A 51 -21.92 -2.68 4.98
N ALA A 52 -21.55 -3.94 5.21
CA ALA A 52 -21.13 -4.40 6.54
C ALA A 52 -19.87 -3.67 7.04
N ILE A 53 -18.90 -3.36 6.17
CA ILE A 53 -17.72 -2.58 6.54
C ILE A 53 -18.12 -1.16 6.92
N LEU A 54 -18.90 -0.49 6.06
CA LEU A 54 -19.26 0.93 6.22
C LEU A 54 -20.14 1.19 7.43
N THR A 55 -21.11 0.32 7.72
CA THR A 55 -21.99 0.43 8.91
C THR A 55 -21.28 0.19 10.23
N ASN A 56 -20.12 -0.46 10.21
CA ASN A 56 -19.29 -0.71 11.40
C ASN A 56 -18.19 0.34 11.60
N LEU A 57 -18.14 1.41 10.81
CA LEU A 57 -17.23 2.54 11.02
C LEU A 57 -17.72 3.42 12.16
N GLN A 58 -16.79 4.13 12.80
CA GLN A 58 -17.08 5.21 13.72
C GLN A 58 -16.87 6.57 13.05
N PRO A 59 -17.49 7.64 13.54
CA PRO A 59 -17.24 8.98 12.98
C PRO A 59 -15.75 9.34 13.01
N GLY A 60 -15.21 9.70 11.83
CA GLY A 60 -13.80 10.06 11.67
C GLY A 60 -12.86 8.91 11.34
N ASP A 61 -13.33 7.66 11.31
CA ASP A 61 -12.52 6.49 10.93
C ASP A 61 -11.95 6.63 9.51
N VAL A 62 -10.83 5.97 9.29
CA VAL A 62 -10.21 5.79 7.97
C VAL A 62 -10.53 4.38 7.45
N LEU A 63 -11.16 4.30 6.27
CA LEU A 63 -11.29 3.06 5.53
C LEU A 63 -10.18 3.00 4.47
N PHE A 64 -9.31 1.99 4.54
CA PHE A 64 -8.30 1.75 3.52
C PHE A 64 -8.71 0.58 2.62
N ILE A 65 -8.78 0.85 1.29
CA ILE A 65 -9.05 -0.18 0.27
C ILE A 65 -7.84 -0.30 -0.64
N ASP A 66 -7.10 -1.42 -0.51
CA ASP A 66 -6.01 -1.73 -1.44
C ASP A 66 -6.56 -2.33 -2.75
N GLU A 67 -5.85 -2.08 -3.87
CA GLU A 67 -6.22 -2.55 -5.21
C GLU A 67 -7.70 -2.21 -5.57
N ILE A 68 -8.11 -0.97 -5.29
CA ILE A 68 -9.50 -0.52 -5.46
C ILE A 68 -10.02 -0.72 -6.90
N HIS A 69 -9.14 -0.70 -7.91
CA HIS A 69 -9.49 -0.96 -9.31
C HIS A 69 -10.04 -2.39 -9.56
N ARG A 70 -9.97 -3.27 -8.55
CA ARG A 70 -10.51 -4.63 -8.61
C ARG A 70 -11.90 -4.76 -7.99
N LEU A 71 -12.49 -3.67 -7.54
CA LEU A 71 -13.91 -3.68 -7.17
C LEU A 71 -14.76 -4.00 -8.40
N ASN A 72 -15.81 -4.80 -8.20
CA ASN A 72 -16.78 -4.95 -9.26
C ASN A 72 -17.72 -3.73 -9.34
N ARG A 73 -18.35 -3.53 -10.49
CA ARG A 73 -19.15 -2.36 -10.77
C ARG A 73 -20.31 -2.15 -9.79
N SER A 74 -20.96 -3.24 -9.35
CA SER A 74 -22.08 -3.14 -8.43
C SER A 74 -21.63 -2.65 -7.03
N VAL A 75 -20.42 -3.00 -6.61
CA VAL A 75 -19.83 -2.50 -5.35
C VAL A 75 -19.42 -1.03 -5.49
N GLU A 76 -18.83 -0.64 -6.65
CA GLU A 76 -18.52 0.76 -6.91
C GLU A 76 -19.77 1.64 -6.85
N GLU A 77 -20.88 1.21 -7.44
CA GLU A 77 -22.16 1.95 -7.44
C GLU A 77 -22.71 2.20 -6.03
N VAL A 78 -22.46 1.28 -5.08
CA VAL A 78 -22.81 1.47 -3.66
C VAL A 78 -21.79 2.39 -2.94
N LEU A 79 -20.54 2.36 -3.39
CA LEU A 79 -19.49 3.19 -2.79
C LEU A 79 -19.68 4.69 -3.10
N TYR A 80 -20.27 5.04 -4.26
CA TYR A 80 -20.45 6.43 -4.65
C TYR A 80 -21.27 7.25 -3.65
N PRO A 81 -22.53 6.89 -3.31
CA PRO A 81 -23.30 7.64 -2.32
C PRO A 81 -22.67 7.58 -0.93
N ALA A 82 -21.94 6.52 -0.61
CA ALA A 82 -21.21 6.43 0.65
C ALA A 82 -20.09 7.46 0.76
N MET A 83 -19.41 7.78 -0.35
CA MET A 83 -18.35 8.80 -0.40
C MET A 83 -18.90 10.23 -0.42
N GLU A 84 -19.99 10.48 -1.14
CA GLU A 84 -20.52 11.83 -1.33
C GLU A 84 -21.45 12.26 -0.19
N ASP A 85 -22.43 11.39 0.13
CA ASP A 85 -23.53 11.70 1.01
C ASP A 85 -23.42 11.03 2.39
N PHE A 86 -22.42 10.17 2.59
CA PHE A 86 -22.32 9.30 3.78
C PHE A 86 -23.60 8.48 4.00
N ALA A 87 -24.11 7.90 2.93
CA ALA A 87 -25.32 7.09 2.95
C ALA A 87 -25.18 5.85 2.04
N LEU A 88 -25.95 4.82 2.38
CA LEU A 88 -26.08 3.59 1.60
C LEU A 88 -27.50 3.42 1.10
N ASP A 89 -27.67 3.17 -0.17
CA ASP A 89 -28.97 2.80 -0.74
C ASP A 89 -29.07 1.27 -0.81
N ILE A 90 -29.90 0.70 0.06
CA ILE A 90 -30.07 -0.75 0.20
C ILE A 90 -31.43 -1.14 -0.38
N VAL A 91 -31.42 -2.07 -1.36
CA VAL A 91 -32.65 -2.63 -1.92
C VAL A 91 -33.06 -3.86 -1.11
N ILE A 92 -34.21 -3.79 -0.46
CA ILE A 92 -34.78 -4.88 0.32
C ILE A 92 -35.97 -5.49 -0.44
N GLY A 93 -35.98 -6.81 -0.57
CA GLY A 93 -37.00 -7.57 -1.31
C GLY A 93 -36.57 -7.93 -2.73
N LYS A 94 -37.48 -8.55 -3.47
CA LYS A 94 -37.29 -8.98 -4.87
C LYS A 94 -38.51 -8.61 -5.71
N GLY A 95 -38.29 -8.33 -7.00
CA GLY A 95 -39.33 -8.01 -7.96
C GLY A 95 -40.03 -6.66 -7.71
N PRO A 96 -41.28 -6.48 -8.15
CA PRO A 96 -41.99 -5.19 -8.08
C PRO A 96 -42.27 -4.69 -6.66
N ALA A 97 -42.15 -5.53 -5.64
CA ALA A 97 -42.26 -5.17 -4.23
C ALA A 97 -40.96 -4.76 -3.55
N ALA A 98 -39.85 -4.72 -4.29
CA ALA A 98 -38.59 -4.27 -3.77
C ALA A 98 -38.66 -2.79 -3.34
N ARG A 99 -38.13 -2.49 -2.17
CA ARG A 99 -38.05 -1.11 -1.63
C ARG A 99 -36.59 -0.73 -1.46
N SER A 100 -36.23 0.48 -1.87
CA SER A 100 -34.96 1.11 -1.52
C SER A 100 -35.07 1.78 -0.16
N ILE A 101 -34.12 1.49 0.72
CA ILE A 101 -33.98 2.15 2.01
C ILE A 101 -32.63 2.84 1.99
N ARG A 102 -32.64 4.14 2.30
CA ARG A 102 -31.42 4.93 2.50
C ARG A 102 -31.02 4.85 3.97
N LEU A 103 -29.79 4.39 4.22
CA LEU A 103 -29.21 4.26 5.53
C LEU A 103 -28.03 5.24 5.66
N ASP A 104 -28.11 6.15 6.61
CA ASP A 104 -27.00 7.05 6.92
C ASP A 104 -25.87 6.27 7.60
N ILE A 105 -24.64 6.56 7.20
CA ILE A 105 -23.41 5.98 7.78
C ILE A 105 -22.56 7.08 8.42
N PRO A 106 -21.69 6.72 9.37
CA PRO A 106 -20.77 7.70 9.96
C PRO A 106 -19.88 8.35 8.90
N LYS A 107 -19.57 9.63 9.08
CA LYS A 107 -18.58 10.31 8.22
C LYS A 107 -17.22 9.68 8.41
N PHE A 108 -16.57 9.32 7.30
CA PHE A 108 -15.29 8.64 7.26
C PHE A 108 -14.39 9.21 6.16
N THR A 109 -13.11 8.91 6.22
CA THR A 109 -12.18 9.18 5.13
C THR A 109 -11.84 7.89 4.39
N LEU A 110 -12.12 7.82 3.10
CA LEU A 110 -11.63 6.73 2.25
C LEU A 110 -10.22 7.02 1.80
N VAL A 111 -9.29 6.13 2.10
CA VAL A 111 -7.95 6.10 1.52
C VAL A 111 -7.87 4.88 0.61
N ALA A 112 -7.67 5.09 -0.67
CA ALA A 112 -7.59 4.02 -1.65
C ALA A 112 -6.18 3.87 -2.21
N ALA A 113 -5.83 2.65 -2.62
CA ALA A 113 -4.59 2.37 -3.33
C ALA A 113 -4.85 1.61 -4.62
N THR A 114 -4.07 1.91 -5.66
CA THR A 114 -4.13 1.22 -6.93
C THR A 114 -2.76 1.13 -7.59
N THR A 115 -2.47 0.00 -8.20
CA THR A 115 -1.32 -0.17 -9.10
C THR A 115 -1.67 0.16 -10.55
N ARG A 116 -2.96 0.32 -10.88
CA ARG A 116 -3.48 0.51 -12.24
C ARG A 116 -4.48 1.65 -12.29
N SER A 117 -4.01 2.89 -12.22
CA SER A 117 -4.86 4.09 -12.23
C SER A 117 -5.74 4.20 -13.47
N GLY A 118 -5.28 3.69 -14.63
CA GLY A 118 -6.05 3.66 -15.87
C GLY A 118 -7.27 2.72 -15.86
N MET A 119 -7.35 1.80 -14.89
CA MET A 119 -8.50 0.90 -14.74
C MET A 119 -9.60 1.47 -13.82
N LEU A 120 -9.37 2.60 -13.19
CA LEU A 120 -10.40 3.27 -12.39
C LEU A 120 -11.45 3.87 -13.31
N THR A 121 -12.72 3.68 -12.94
CA THR A 121 -13.82 4.35 -13.64
C THR A 121 -13.74 5.87 -13.42
N GLY A 122 -14.17 6.66 -14.41
CA GLY A 122 -14.25 8.13 -14.26
C GLY A 122 -15.00 8.53 -13.01
N PRO A 123 -16.26 8.03 -12.81
CA PRO A 123 -17.06 8.36 -11.64
C PRO A 123 -16.39 8.07 -10.30
N LEU A 124 -15.63 6.98 -10.18
CA LEU A 124 -14.89 6.68 -8.95
C LEU A 124 -13.73 7.64 -8.74
N ARG A 125 -12.99 7.95 -9.81
CA ARG A 125 -11.84 8.84 -9.76
C ARG A 125 -12.22 10.25 -9.31
N ASP A 126 -13.31 10.78 -9.86
CA ASP A 126 -13.77 12.16 -9.64
C ASP A 126 -14.22 12.40 -8.18
N ARG A 127 -14.47 11.34 -7.41
CA ARG A 127 -14.85 11.38 -5.99
C ARG A 127 -13.69 11.48 -5.03
N PHE A 128 -12.46 11.34 -5.52
CA PHE A 128 -11.27 11.55 -4.71
C PHE A 128 -10.83 13.01 -4.81
N GLY A 129 -10.97 13.76 -3.71
CA GLY A 129 -10.51 15.15 -3.64
C GLY A 129 -8.99 15.28 -3.67
N ILE A 130 -8.28 14.21 -3.26
CA ILE A 130 -6.82 14.17 -3.20
C ILE A 130 -6.31 12.94 -3.96
N SER A 131 -5.47 13.17 -4.97
CA SER A 131 -4.85 12.11 -5.77
C SER A 131 -3.33 12.29 -5.81
N TYR A 132 -2.59 11.26 -5.35
CA TYR A 132 -1.14 11.23 -5.40
C TYR A 132 -0.65 10.06 -6.23
N ARG A 133 0.31 10.35 -7.12
CA ARG A 133 1.10 9.34 -7.80
C ARG A 133 2.41 9.15 -7.06
N LEU A 134 2.71 7.91 -6.71
CA LEU A 134 3.99 7.52 -6.13
C LEU A 134 4.91 7.03 -7.24
N ASP A 135 6.11 7.57 -7.26
CA ASP A 135 7.17 7.17 -8.17
C ASP A 135 8.23 6.33 -7.43
N TYR A 136 9.14 5.72 -8.17
CA TYR A 136 10.23 4.95 -7.59
C TYR A 136 11.15 5.86 -6.75
N TYR A 137 11.66 5.31 -5.66
CA TYR A 137 12.60 5.98 -4.79
C TYR A 137 14.01 6.00 -5.39
N THR A 138 14.78 7.02 -5.08
CA THR A 138 16.21 7.08 -5.38
C THR A 138 16.99 6.12 -4.48
N VAL A 139 18.25 5.85 -4.83
CA VAL A 139 19.13 4.99 -4.03
C VAL A 139 19.35 5.58 -2.64
N GLU A 140 19.51 6.89 -2.55
CA GLU A 140 19.71 7.63 -1.31
C GLU A 140 18.51 7.58 -0.39
N GLU A 141 17.30 7.74 -0.94
CA GLU A 141 16.05 7.61 -0.18
C GLU A 141 15.87 6.18 0.33
N LEU A 142 16.20 5.18 -0.48
CA LEU A 142 16.16 3.78 -0.06
C LEU A 142 17.21 3.47 1.01
N ALA A 143 18.42 4.04 0.93
CA ALA A 143 19.43 3.90 1.96
C ALA A 143 18.96 4.47 3.31
N GLN A 144 18.27 5.61 3.31
CA GLN A 144 17.65 6.15 4.53
C GLN A 144 16.59 5.20 5.11
N ILE A 145 15.74 4.61 4.25
CA ILE A 145 14.74 3.63 4.67
C ILE A 145 15.41 2.38 5.24
N VAL A 146 16.47 1.87 4.61
CA VAL A 146 17.26 0.73 5.07
C VAL A 146 17.87 1.02 6.44
N THR A 147 18.52 2.15 6.63
CA THR A 147 19.12 2.57 7.90
C THR A 147 18.09 2.64 9.02
N ARG A 148 16.94 3.28 8.78
CA ARG A 148 15.83 3.33 9.74
C ARG A 148 15.32 1.93 10.07
N SER A 149 15.15 1.09 9.05
CA SER A 149 14.65 -0.28 9.23
C SER A 149 15.65 -1.15 9.99
N ALA A 150 16.96 -0.97 9.78
CA ALA A 150 18.01 -1.65 10.52
C ALA A 150 17.93 -1.31 12.02
N THR A 151 17.75 -0.02 12.35
CA THR A 151 17.54 0.42 13.75
C THR A 151 16.33 -0.26 14.38
N ILE A 152 15.20 -0.35 13.68
CA ILE A 152 13.98 -1.04 14.16
C ILE A 152 14.23 -2.54 14.37
N LEU A 153 15.07 -3.15 13.52
CA LEU A 153 15.44 -4.57 13.60
C LEU A 153 16.54 -4.83 14.64
N GLY A 154 17.07 -3.81 15.31
CA GLY A 154 18.11 -3.93 16.32
C GLY A 154 19.48 -4.31 15.77
N VAL A 155 19.77 -3.94 14.50
CA VAL A 155 21.06 -4.20 13.85
C VAL A 155 21.72 -2.90 13.41
N THR A 156 23.06 -2.88 13.50
CA THR A 156 23.87 -1.76 13.01
C THR A 156 24.25 -2.01 11.55
N ILE A 157 24.12 -1.00 10.72
CA ILE A 157 24.52 -1.02 9.30
C ILE A 157 25.29 0.25 8.99
N ASP A 158 26.37 0.12 8.23
CA ASP A 158 27.10 1.29 7.74
C ASP A 158 26.41 1.93 6.53
N HIS A 159 26.72 3.16 6.25
CA HIS A 159 26.10 3.90 5.15
C HIS A 159 26.44 3.31 3.77
N PRO A 160 27.65 2.83 3.47
CA PRO A 160 27.95 2.14 2.21
C PRO A 160 27.10 0.89 2.00
N SER A 161 26.87 0.09 3.02
CA SER A 161 25.99 -1.10 2.93
C SER A 161 24.53 -0.72 2.69
N ALA A 162 24.06 0.37 3.33
CA ALA A 162 22.70 0.85 3.10
C ALA A 162 22.51 1.33 1.65
N LEU A 163 23.50 2.01 1.06
CA LEU A 163 23.51 2.39 -0.36
C LEU A 163 23.56 1.16 -1.28
N GLU A 164 24.38 0.15 -0.95
CA GLU A 164 24.48 -1.10 -1.72
C GLU A 164 23.14 -1.84 -1.76
N ILE A 165 22.43 -1.95 -0.62
CA ILE A 165 21.08 -2.51 -0.57
C ILE A 165 20.10 -1.63 -1.36
N GLY A 166 20.19 -0.32 -1.23
CA GLY A 166 19.35 0.64 -1.95
C GLY A 166 19.48 0.51 -3.45
N SER A 167 20.71 0.41 -3.99
CA SER A 167 20.98 0.28 -5.42
C SER A 167 20.36 -0.98 -6.03
N ARG A 168 20.40 -2.11 -5.28
CA ARG A 168 19.83 -3.40 -5.73
C ARG A 168 18.33 -3.55 -5.43
N SER A 169 17.67 -2.50 -4.92
CA SER A 169 16.26 -2.55 -4.51
C SER A 169 15.28 -2.10 -5.59
N ARG A 170 15.74 -1.86 -6.81
CA ARG A 170 14.88 -1.51 -7.95
C ARG A 170 13.86 -0.41 -7.63
N GLY A 171 14.28 0.61 -6.86
CA GLY A 171 13.44 1.76 -6.51
C GLY A 171 12.32 1.48 -5.52
N THR A 172 12.25 0.30 -4.87
CA THR A 172 11.11 -0.04 -4.02
C THR A 172 11.48 -0.35 -2.56
N PRO A 173 10.86 0.34 -1.58
CA PRO A 173 11.05 0.07 -0.15
C PRO A 173 10.78 -1.38 0.28
N ARG A 174 9.81 -2.05 -0.36
CA ARG A 174 9.49 -3.46 -0.07
C ARG A 174 10.69 -4.35 -0.34
N LEU A 175 11.36 -4.14 -1.49
CA LEU A 175 12.53 -4.93 -1.87
C LEU A 175 13.73 -4.59 -0.98
N ALA A 176 13.97 -3.30 -0.70
CA ALA A 176 15.01 -2.83 0.20
C ALA A 176 14.92 -3.51 1.59
N ASN A 177 13.73 -3.49 2.18
CA ASN A 177 13.49 -4.16 3.46
C ASN A 177 13.64 -5.69 3.39
N ARG A 178 13.28 -6.31 2.27
CA ARG A 178 13.48 -7.75 2.07
C ARG A 178 14.98 -8.09 1.98
N LEU A 179 15.75 -7.30 1.23
CA LEU A 179 17.20 -7.49 1.13
C LEU A 179 17.90 -7.25 2.46
N LEU A 180 17.54 -6.18 3.18
CA LEU A 180 18.07 -5.90 4.51
C LEU A 180 17.89 -7.10 5.46
N LYS A 181 16.70 -7.70 5.50
CA LYS A 181 16.45 -8.87 6.36
C LYS A 181 17.35 -10.06 5.98
N ARG A 182 17.52 -10.33 4.70
CA ARG A 182 18.41 -11.42 4.22
C ARG A 182 19.87 -11.15 4.57
N VAL A 183 20.34 -9.93 4.35
CA VAL A 183 21.72 -9.52 4.69
C VAL A 183 21.96 -9.64 6.20
N ARG A 184 21.00 -9.19 7.01
CA ARG A 184 21.04 -9.37 8.47
C ARG A 184 21.18 -10.83 8.87
N ASP A 185 20.31 -11.68 8.34
CA ASP A 185 20.29 -13.11 8.70
C ASP A 185 21.61 -13.79 8.30
N TYR A 186 22.17 -13.44 7.14
CA TYR A 186 23.49 -13.91 6.71
C TYR A 186 24.61 -13.43 7.66
N ALA A 187 24.62 -12.13 8.00
CA ALA A 187 25.61 -11.57 8.92
C ALA A 187 25.58 -12.24 10.31
N GLN A 188 24.39 -12.50 10.84
CA GLN A 188 24.21 -13.19 12.12
C GLN A 188 24.79 -14.63 12.10
N VAL A 189 24.57 -15.36 11.01
CA VAL A 189 25.09 -16.75 10.88
C VAL A 189 26.61 -16.77 10.72
N ARG A 190 27.19 -15.79 10.08
CA ARG A 190 28.65 -15.67 9.89
C ARG A 190 29.39 -15.13 11.12
N GLY A 191 28.65 -14.78 12.19
CA GLY A 191 29.23 -14.32 13.46
C GLY A 191 29.81 -12.92 13.41
N SER A 192 29.41 -12.13 12.42
CA SER A 192 29.82 -10.75 12.30
C SER A 192 28.96 -9.83 13.18
N GLY A 193 29.54 -8.75 13.66
CA GLY A 193 28.84 -7.68 14.37
C GLY A 193 27.96 -6.83 13.45
N PRO A 194 28.31 -5.55 13.23
CA PRO A 194 27.55 -4.67 12.32
C PRO A 194 27.61 -5.16 10.87
N ILE A 195 26.58 -4.79 10.10
CA ILE A 195 26.54 -5.04 8.66
C ILE A 195 27.47 -4.03 7.98
N GLU A 196 28.65 -4.49 7.57
CA GLU A 196 29.64 -3.76 6.81
C GLU A 196 29.57 -4.15 5.32
N LEU A 197 30.11 -3.29 4.45
CA LEU A 197 29.98 -3.42 3.00
C LEU A 197 30.40 -4.79 2.45
N ASP A 198 31.49 -5.35 2.96
CA ASP A 198 32.01 -6.64 2.50
C ASP A 198 31.04 -7.79 2.85
N ILE A 199 30.50 -7.80 4.06
CA ILE A 199 29.48 -8.76 4.48
C ILE A 199 28.18 -8.56 3.68
N CYS A 200 27.79 -7.31 3.43
CA CYS A 200 26.62 -7.00 2.62
C CYS A 200 26.74 -7.58 1.21
N ARG A 201 27.89 -7.37 0.55
CA ARG A 201 28.17 -7.90 -0.79
C ARG A 201 28.19 -9.41 -0.83
N GLN A 202 28.88 -10.06 0.13
CA GLN A 202 28.90 -11.51 0.25
C GLN A 202 27.48 -12.10 0.44
N ALA A 203 26.65 -11.43 1.24
CA ALA A 203 25.26 -11.85 1.43
C ALA A 203 24.45 -11.74 0.14
N LEU A 204 24.57 -10.63 -0.57
CA LEU A 204 23.83 -10.41 -1.83
C LEU A 204 24.26 -11.40 -2.91
N GLU A 205 25.57 -11.69 -3.01
CA GLU A 205 26.12 -12.74 -3.88
C GLU A 205 25.60 -14.14 -3.49
N PHE A 206 25.62 -14.47 -2.20
CA PHE A 206 25.08 -15.74 -1.69
C PHE A 206 23.61 -15.94 -2.05
N PHE A 207 22.81 -14.87 -2.09
CA PHE A 207 21.40 -14.90 -2.48
C PHE A 207 21.20 -14.72 -4.00
N GLU A 208 22.27 -14.75 -4.79
CA GLU A 208 22.24 -14.61 -6.26
C GLU A 208 21.53 -13.32 -6.72
N ILE A 209 21.76 -12.22 -6.00
CA ILE A 209 21.23 -10.89 -6.37
C ILE A 209 22.35 -10.11 -7.07
N ASP A 210 22.19 -9.83 -8.34
CA ASP A 210 23.18 -9.11 -9.14
C ASP A 210 23.23 -7.58 -8.83
N GLU A 211 24.10 -6.86 -9.53
CA GLU A 211 24.27 -5.40 -9.34
C GLU A 211 23.01 -4.59 -9.71
N LEU A 212 22.16 -5.12 -10.56
CA LEU A 212 20.86 -4.52 -10.94
C LEU A 212 19.72 -4.92 -10.01
N GLY A 213 19.99 -5.77 -9.01
CA GLY A 213 18.98 -6.32 -8.12
C GLY A 213 18.13 -7.42 -8.74
N LEU A 214 18.61 -8.04 -9.82
CA LEU A 214 17.96 -9.17 -10.46
C LEU A 214 18.33 -10.47 -9.75
N ASP A 215 17.34 -11.35 -9.58
CA ASP A 215 17.59 -12.72 -9.13
C ASP A 215 17.77 -13.69 -10.31
N TRP A 216 18.13 -14.93 -10.03
CA TRP A 216 18.37 -15.94 -11.06
C TRP A 216 17.17 -16.13 -12.00
N MET A 217 15.94 -16.00 -11.51
CA MET A 217 14.74 -16.13 -12.32
C MET A 217 14.58 -14.95 -13.28
N ASP A 218 14.81 -13.72 -12.76
CA ASP A 218 14.81 -12.52 -13.59
C ASP A 218 15.82 -12.65 -14.76
N ILE A 219 17.04 -13.11 -14.46
CA ILE A 219 18.10 -13.32 -15.46
C ILE A 219 17.68 -14.37 -16.51
N ARG A 220 17.14 -15.51 -16.07
CA ARG A 220 16.66 -16.56 -16.97
C ARG A 220 15.55 -16.10 -17.91
N ILE A 221 14.63 -15.26 -17.41
CA ILE A 221 13.58 -14.65 -18.24
C ILE A 221 14.22 -13.76 -19.31
N LEU A 222 15.15 -12.88 -18.92
CA LEU A 222 15.84 -11.98 -19.86
C LEU A 222 16.65 -12.74 -20.90
N GLU A 223 17.39 -13.78 -20.52
CA GLU A 223 18.12 -14.65 -21.44
C GLU A 223 17.20 -15.35 -22.44
N THR A 224 15.99 -15.73 -21.99
CA THR A 224 15.02 -16.40 -22.86
C THR A 224 14.41 -15.43 -23.87
N LEU A 225 14.21 -14.17 -23.47
CA LEU A 225 13.68 -13.12 -24.35
C LEU A 225 14.74 -12.59 -25.35
N ALA A 226 16.03 -12.73 -25.02
CA ALA A 226 17.14 -12.28 -25.88
C ALA A 226 17.52 -13.29 -26.96
N LYS A 227 16.97 -14.50 -26.95
CA LYS A 227 17.13 -15.56 -27.97
C LYS A 227 16.06 -15.49 -29.05
#